data_025efd73b69786a060cc14364c732271
#
_entry.id   025efd73b69786a060cc14364c732271
#
_cell.length_a   1.000
_cell.length_b   1.000
_cell.length_c   1.000
_cell.angle_alpha   90.00
_cell.angle_beta   90.00
_cell.angle_gamma   90.00
#
_symmetry.space_group_name_H-M   'P 1'
#
loop_
_entity.id
_entity.type
_entity.pdbx_description
1 polymer ?
#
loop_
_entity_poly.entity_id
_entity_poly.type
_entity_poly.pdbx_seq_one_letter_code
_entity_poly.pdbx_strand_id
1 'polypeptide(L)'
;MTHLLIIGGSDAVNKTVQVVNKQGQKQSLTYNKLVVGTGAVSVQPQITGLNTPGVFLLHSMDDSFAVYKYITTRQPQHAVIVGGGYIGLEMADALTHRGMTVTIVEHSPTVMKTVDPSLGLMIAEKLQQHGIEVVNNTSIQNIEQQGTQLVVSGSDGFHKTTDMVLVAVGVKPLTDLAMSAGLKTGLRGAIQVNKKMETNVSNIYAAGDCIETWHRLLNEYIYLPLGTTAHKQGRIAGENAVGGNREFAGTLGTQVVKIFDLAVARTGLRDIEATDAGNSPVTVEFETWDHKVYYPGAEKIRIRVTGDSQTGKLLGAQIAGHYQGEVAKRIDIFACALFHGMKVEDISELDLSYTPPLSSPWDPVQMSAQAWVKQVLGKHL
;
A
#
# COMPACT_ATOMS: atom_id res chain seq x y z
N MET A 1 26.75 -1.70 14.87
CA MET A 1 25.49 -2.48 14.94
C MET A 1 25.78 -3.87 14.43
N THR A 2 25.57 -4.88 15.23
CA THR A 2 25.76 -6.28 14.80
C THR A 2 24.48 -6.69 14.09
N HIS A 3 24.51 -6.78 12.77
CA HIS A 3 23.39 -7.37 12.03
C HIS A 3 23.45 -8.88 12.23
N LEU A 4 22.52 -9.41 13.01
CA LEU A 4 22.31 -10.84 13.16
C LEU A 4 21.24 -11.28 12.16
N LEU A 5 21.61 -12.16 11.22
CA LEU A 5 20.68 -12.84 10.36
C LEU A 5 20.23 -14.11 11.07
N ILE A 6 18.94 -14.20 11.41
CA ILE A 6 18.38 -15.44 11.97
C ILE A 6 18.15 -16.42 10.84
N ILE A 7 18.90 -17.51 10.82
CA ILE A 7 18.75 -18.61 9.85
C ILE A 7 18.61 -19.92 10.62
N GLY A 8 17.42 -20.52 10.57
CA GLY A 8 17.12 -21.78 11.20
C GLY A 8 16.33 -21.62 12.51
N GLY A 9 15.48 -22.54 12.81
CA GLY A 9 14.40 -22.53 13.78
C GLY A 9 14.62 -21.77 15.09
N SER A 10 13.51 -21.28 15.63
CA SER A 10 13.46 -20.85 17.02
C SER A 10 12.85 -21.99 17.85
N ASP A 11 13.45 -22.27 18.99
CA ASP A 11 12.92 -23.20 19.98
C ASP A 11 12.22 -22.39 21.09
N ALA A 12 10.89 -22.37 21.03
CA ALA A 12 10.09 -21.62 21.98
C ALA A 12 10.10 -22.23 23.39
N VAL A 13 10.33 -23.55 23.51
CA VAL A 13 10.39 -24.27 24.79
C VAL A 13 11.68 -23.92 25.54
N ASN A 14 12.81 -24.00 24.85
CA ASN A 14 14.12 -23.68 25.41
C ASN A 14 14.46 -22.19 25.31
N LYS A 15 13.56 -21.36 24.73
CA LYS A 15 13.74 -19.93 24.48
C LYS A 15 15.08 -19.60 23.81
N THR A 16 15.34 -20.27 22.69
CA THR A 16 16.56 -20.05 21.89
C THR A 16 16.23 -19.72 20.46
N VAL A 17 17.08 -18.90 19.83
CA VAL A 17 17.10 -18.62 18.40
C VAL A 17 18.45 -18.98 17.82
N GLN A 18 18.45 -19.60 16.65
CA GLN A 18 19.68 -19.88 15.91
C GLN A 18 19.99 -18.69 15.01
N VAL A 19 21.19 -18.17 15.13
CA VAL A 19 21.67 -17.04 14.36
C VAL A 19 22.93 -17.40 13.59
N VAL A 20 23.14 -16.77 12.44
CA VAL A 20 24.38 -16.89 11.68
C VAL A 20 25.02 -15.51 11.59
N ASN A 21 26.28 -15.39 12.00
CA ASN A 21 27.02 -14.15 11.89
C ASN A 21 27.52 -13.92 10.45
N LYS A 22 28.11 -12.76 10.18
CA LYS A 22 28.65 -12.40 8.85
C LYS A 22 29.75 -13.36 8.36
N GLN A 23 30.39 -14.10 9.24
CA GLN A 23 31.42 -15.11 8.92
C GLN A 23 30.81 -16.51 8.66
N GLY A 24 29.47 -16.65 8.67
CA GLY A 24 28.80 -17.92 8.45
C GLY A 24 28.76 -18.85 9.69
N GLN A 25 29.20 -18.39 10.85
CA GLN A 25 29.19 -19.20 12.07
C GLN A 25 27.82 -19.22 12.71
N LYS A 26 27.33 -20.39 13.05
CA LYS A 26 26.06 -20.59 13.76
C LYS A 26 26.26 -20.38 15.26
N GLN A 27 25.31 -19.66 15.87
CA GLN A 27 25.28 -19.41 17.31
C GLN A 27 23.83 -19.55 17.80
N SER A 28 23.66 -20.16 18.97
CA SER A 28 22.38 -20.19 19.68
C SER A 28 22.33 -19.05 20.69
N LEU A 29 21.30 -18.20 20.62
CA LEU A 29 21.06 -17.13 21.58
C LEU A 29 19.83 -17.46 22.42
N THR A 30 19.94 -17.32 23.73
CA THR A 30 18.79 -17.39 24.63
C THR A 30 18.08 -16.05 24.74
N TYR A 31 16.77 -16.07 24.96
CA TYR A 31 15.97 -14.86 25.15
C TYR A 31 14.98 -14.99 26.31
N ASN A 32 14.65 -13.90 26.96
CA ASN A 32 13.52 -13.80 27.88
C ASN A 32 12.23 -13.43 27.16
N LYS A 33 12.32 -12.50 26.19
CA LYS A 33 11.27 -12.04 25.30
C LYS A 33 11.81 -11.97 23.88
N LEU A 34 10.98 -12.33 22.91
CA LEU A 34 11.32 -12.30 21.50
C LEU A 34 10.30 -11.44 20.75
N VAL A 35 10.78 -10.57 19.86
CA VAL A 35 9.94 -9.85 18.91
C VAL A 35 10.27 -10.34 17.49
N VAL A 36 9.29 -10.91 16.81
CA VAL A 36 9.39 -11.37 15.43
C VAL A 36 8.98 -10.23 14.50
N GLY A 37 9.91 -9.76 13.70
CA GLY A 37 9.71 -8.68 12.71
C GLY A 37 10.31 -9.06 11.36
N THR A 38 9.99 -10.27 10.86
CA THR A 38 10.55 -10.84 9.64
C THR A 38 10.04 -10.18 8.36
N GLY A 39 8.97 -9.38 8.46
CA GLY A 39 8.42 -8.63 7.34
C GLY A 39 7.76 -9.52 6.28
N ALA A 40 7.91 -9.13 5.03
CA ALA A 40 7.33 -9.81 3.88
C ALA A 40 8.38 -10.00 2.79
N VAL A 41 8.04 -10.80 1.80
CA VAL A 41 8.84 -11.01 0.57
C VAL A 41 7.94 -10.88 -0.64
N SER A 42 8.53 -10.57 -1.81
CA SER A 42 7.79 -10.53 -3.07
C SER A 42 7.08 -11.86 -3.34
N VAL A 43 5.84 -11.78 -3.77
CA VAL A 43 5.14 -12.94 -4.33
C VAL A 43 5.88 -13.38 -5.59
N GLN A 44 6.18 -14.66 -5.66
CA GLN A 44 6.67 -15.30 -6.88
C GLN A 44 5.46 -15.88 -7.61
N PRO A 45 4.94 -15.21 -8.65
CA PRO A 45 3.80 -15.73 -9.42
C PRO A 45 4.23 -16.95 -10.23
N GLN A 46 3.24 -17.72 -10.69
CA GLN A 46 3.48 -18.86 -11.59
C GLN A 46 3.75 -18.36 -13.03
N ILE A 47 4.89 -17.71 -13.22
CA ILE A 47 5.39 -17.24 -14.50
C ILE A 47 6.64 -18.03 -14.81
N THR A 48 6.68 -18.69 -15.98
CA THR A 48 7.90 -19.35 -16.45
C THR A 48 8.96 -18.29 -16.74
N GLY A 49 10.20 -18.54 -16.32
CA GLY A 49 11.32 -17.63 -16.61
C GLY A 49 11.53 -16.49 -15.59
N LEU A 50 10.95 -16.53 -14.39
CA LEU A 50 11.18 -15.52 -13.34
C LEU A 50 12.67 -15.36 -12.94
N ASN A 51 13.47 -16.40 -13.11
CA ASN A 51 14.90 -16.38 -12.76
C ASN A 51 15.79 -16.01 -13.96
N THR A 52 15.20 -15.62 -15.09
CA THR A 52 15.96 -15.21 -16.29
C THR A 52 16.73 -13.89 -16.01
N PRO A 53 17.99 -13.77 -16.42
CA PRO A 53 18.74 -12.52 -16.26
C PRO A 53 18.00 -11.33 -16.89
N GLY A 54 17.84 -10.25 -16.13
CA GLY A 54 17.05 -9.08 -16.54
C GLY A 54 15.61 -9.09 -16.02
N VAL A 55 15.18 -10.16 -15.33
CA VAL A 55 13.90 -10.22 -14.60
C VAL A 55 14.16 -9.96 -13.11
N PHE A 56 13.38 -9.06 -12.51
CA PHE A 56 13.55 -8.63 -11.13
C PHE A 56 12.20 -8.69 -10.39
N LEU A 57 12.23 -9.20 -9.16
CA LEU A 57 11.21 -8.95 -8.16
C LEU A 57 11.67 -7.76 -7.32
N LEU A 58 10.75 -6.91 -6.88
CA LEU A 58 11.11 -5.71 -6.12
C LEU A 58 10.31 -5.61 -4.82
N HIS A 59 11.03 -5.64 -3.70
CA HIS A 59 10.48 -5.40 -2.37
C HIS A 59 11.53 -4.88 -1.38
N SER A 60 12.74 -5.43 -1.43
CA SER A 60 13.83 -5.09 -0.50
C SER A 60 14.79 -4.05 -1.09
N MET A 61 15.65 -3.48 -0.23
CA MET A 61 16.75 -2.62 -0.68
C MET A 61 17.77 -3.37 -1.55
N ASP A 62 17.99 -4.67 -1.27
CA ASP A 62 18.90 -5.48 -2.09
C ASP A 62 18.33 -5.67 -3.49
N ASP A 63 17.01 -5.87 -3.63
CA ASP A 63 16.36 -5.89 -4.93
C ASP A 63 16.54 -4.55 -5.66
N SER A 64 16.36 -3.44 -4.94
CA SER A 64 16.52 -2.10 -5.49
C SER A 64 17.96 -1.86 -5.98
N PHE A 65 18.96 -2.32 -5.23
CA PHE A 65 20.37 -2.25 -5.66
C PHE A 65 20.65 -3.13 -6.87
N ALA A 66 20.03 -4.30 -6.96
CA ALA A 66 20.17 -5.18 -8.13
C ALA A 66 19.57 -4.52 -9.39
N VAL A 67 18.37 -3.94 -9.29
CA VAL A 67 17.73 -3.18 -10.37
C VAL A 67 18.60 -1.98 -10.77
N TYR A 68 19.04 -1.18 -9.80
CA TYR A 68 19.91 -0.02 -10.06
C TYR A 68 21.21 -0.40 -10.77
N LYS A 69 21.87 -1.46 -10.30
CA LYS A 69 23.10 -1.98 -10.93
C LYS A 69 22.84 -2.42 -12.37
N TYR A 70 21.74 -3.12 -12.61
CA TYR A 70 21.39 -3.55 -13.98
C TYR A 70 21.16 -2.36 -14.90
N ILE A 71 20.38 -1.38 -14.48
CA ILE A 71 20.09 -0.16 -15.25
C ILE A 71 21.41 0.59 -15.58
N THR A 72 22.29 0.76 -14.60
CA THR A 72 23.56 1.51 -14.79
C THR A 72 24.56 0.79 -15.66
N THR A 73 24.58 -0.54 -15.65
CA THR A 73 25.58 -1.34 -16.40
C THR A 73 25.10 -1.76 -17.79
N ARG A 74 23.80 -2.03 -17.95
CA ARG A 74 23.20 -2.53 -19.20
C ARG A 74 22.52 -1.45 -20.02
N GLN A 75 22.15 -0.32 -19.39
CA GLN A 75 21.46 0.81 -20.02
C GLN A 75 20.21 0.38 -20.83
N PRO A 76 19.28 -0.39 -20.23
CA PRO A 76 18.07 -0.85 -20.91
C PRO A 76 17.25 0.34 -21.40
N GLN A 77 16.63 0.19 -22.58
CA GLN A 77 15.78 1.21 -23.20
C GLN A 77 14.29 0.92 -22.98
N HIS A 78 13.93 -0.35 -22.81
CA HIS A 78 12.56 -0.81 -22.67
C HIS A 78 12.39 -1.64 -21.39
N ALA A 79 11.32 -1.38 -20.65
CA ALA A 79 10.93 -2.15 -19.47
C ALA A 79 9.48 -2.59 -19.55
N VAL A 80 9.22 -3.84 -19.16
CA VAL A 80 7.87 -4.33 -18.85
C VAL A 80 7.73 -4.43 -17.35
N ILE A 81 6.68 -3.82 -16.79
CA ILE A 81 6.31 -3.93 -15.38
C ILE A 81 5.08 -4.83 -15.30
N VAL A 82 5.18 -5.92 -14.56
CA VAL A 82 4.08 -6.84 -14.28
C VAL A 82 3.46 -6.48 -12.93
N GLY A 83 2.25 -5.92 -12.98
CA GLY A 83 1.49 -5.45 -11.82
C GLY A 83 1.39 -3.93 -11.75
N GLY A 84 0.16 -3.41 -11.79
CA GLY A 84 -0.22 -2.00 -11.71
C GLY A 84 -0.57 -1.54 -10.29
N GLY A 85 0.03 -2.13 -9.25
CA GLY A 85 -0.08 -1.69 -7.86
C GLY A 85 0.88 -0.54 -7.53
N TYR A 86 0.96 -0.13 -6.24
CA TYR A 86 1.81 0.98 -5.78
C TYR A 86 3.24 0.92 -6.30
N ILE A 87 3.93 -0.20 -6.06
CA ILE A 87 5.34 -0.38 -6.46
C ILE A 87 5.49 -0.30 -7.98
N GLY A 88 4.59 -0.95 -8.73
CA GLY A 88 4.63 -0.93 -10.20
C GLY A 88 4.45 0.48 -10.76
N LEU A 89 3.52 1.26 -10.20
CA LEU A 89 3.24 2.64 -10.62
C LEU A 89 4.41 3.60 -10.29
N GLU A 90 4.97 3.50 -9.08
CA GLU A 90 6.14 4.30 -8.69
C GLU A 90 7.37 3.95 -9.53
N MET A 91 7.56 2.67 -9.86
CA MET A 91 8.65 2.24 -10.74
C MET A 91 8.44 2.68 -12.19
N ALA A 92 7.20 2.74 -12.66
CA ALA A 92 6.91 3.27 -13.99
C ALA A 92 7.31 4.75 -14.10
N ASP A 93 6.98 5.56 -13.10
CA ASP A 93 7.44 6.95 -12.99
C ASP A 93 8.98 7.01 -12.96
N ALA A 94 9.62 6.25 -12.08
CA ALA A 94 11.07 6.26 -11.91
C ALA A 94 11.84 5.82 -13.17
N LEU A 95 11.37 4.78 -13.87
CA LEU A 95 12.02 4.28 -15.09
C LEU A 95 11.81 5.24 -16.27
N THR A 96 10.62 5.85 -16.40
CA THR A 96 10.35 6.88 -17.41
C THR A 96 11.24 8.11 -17.23
N HIS A 97 11.42 8.57 -15.97
CA HIS A 97 12.37 9.66 -15.68
C HIS A 97 13.83 9.34 -16.01
N ARG A 98 14.17 8.06 -16.13
CA ARG A 98 15.49 7.58 -16.61
C ARG A 98 15.56 7.42 -18.13
N GLY A 99 14.53 7.84 -18.86
CA GLY A 99 14.46 7.80 -20.32
C GLY A 99 14.06 6.45 -20.90
N MET A 100 13.54 5.53 -20.09
CA MET A 100 13.09 4.23 -20.57
C MET A 100 11.65 4.30 -21.09
N THR A 101 11.36 3.54 -22.15
CA THR A 101 9.98 3.25 -22.55
C THR A 101 9.42 2.15 -21.66
N VAL A 102 8.25 2.39 -21.07
CA VAL A 102 7.65 1.50 -20.08
C VAL A 102 6.31 0.97 -20.56
N THR A 103 6.08 -0.33 -20.39
CA THR A 103 4.77 -0.98 -20.52
C THR A 103 4.38 -1.57 -19.18
N ILE A 104 3.20 -1.22 -18.65
CA ILE A 104 2.60 -1.86 -17.45
C ILE A 104 1.61 -2.90 -17.94
N VAL A 105 1.72 -4.12 -17.39
CA VAL A 105 0.75 -5.20 -17.62
C VAL A 105 0.04 -5.53 -16.31
N GLU A 106 -1.27 -5.34 -16.27
CA GLU A 106 -2.11 -5.56 -15.10
C GLU A 106 -3.19 -6.61 -15.40
N HIS A 107 -3.36 -7.58 -14.51
CA HIS A 107 -4.37 -8.64 -14.66
C HIS A 107 -5.80 -8.15 -14.38
N SER A 108 -5.93 -7.09 -13.62
CA SER A 108 -7.21 -6.47 -13.25
C SER A 108 -7.70 -5.51 -14.34
N PRO A 109 -9.01 -5.16 -14.36
CA PRO A 109 -9.56 -4.20 -15.33
C PRO A 109 -8.95 -2.79 -15.23
N THR A 110 -8.42 -2.41 -14.06
CA THR A 110 -7.78 -1.11 -13.84
C THR A 110 -6.52 -1.26 -13.01
N VAL A 111 -5.57 -0.36 -13.17
CA VAL A 111 -4.43 -0.22 -12.26
C VAL A 111 -4.92 0.23 -10.87
N MET A 112 -4.10 0.02 -9.85
CA MET A 112 -4.33 0.46 -8.47
C MET A 112 -5.71 0.03 -7.91
N LYS A 113 -6.03 -1.25 -7.99
CA LYS A 113 -7.32 -1.82 -7.52
C LYS A 113 -7.70 -1.52 -6.06
N THR A 114 -6.82 -0.87 -5.31
CA THR A 114 -7.10 -0.41 -3.94
C THR A 114 -7.92 0.88 -3.88
N VAL A 115 -8.07 1.60 -4.99
CA VAL A 115 -8.98 2.73 -5.15
C VAL A 115 -10.17 2.35 -6.04
N ASP A 116 -11.17 3.23 -6.11
CA ASP A 116 -12.31 3.01 -7.00
C ASP A 116 -11.89 3.07 -8.48
N PRO A 117 -12.59 2.33 -9.36
CA PRO A 117 -12.22 2.22 -10.77
C PRO A 117 -12.05 3.57 -11.49
N SER A 118 -12.85 4.58 -11.15
CA SER A 118 -12.74 5.92 -11.74
C SER A 118 -11.39 6.57 -11.48
N LEU A 119 -10.82 6.37 -10.29
CA LEU A 119 -9.48 6.86 -9.96
C LEU A 119 -8.38 6.02 -10.62
N GLY A 120 -8.61 4.70 -10.75
CA GLY A 120 -7.71 3.82 -11.52
C GLY A 120 -7.60 4.23 -12.99
N LEU A 121 -8.71 4.67 -13.60
CA LEU A 121 -8.72 5.21 -14.95
C LEU A 121 -7.94 6.53 -15.06
N MET A 122 -8.11 7.46 -14.09
CA MET A 122 -7.31 8.69 -14.05
C MET A 122 -5.81 8.42 -13.97
N ILE A 123 -5.42 7.41 -13.20
CA ILE A 123 -4.01 6.97 -13.13
C ILE A 123 -3.55 6.46 -14.50
N ALA A 124 -4.34 5.60 -15.16
CA ALA A 124 -4.01 5.06 -16.47
C ALA A 124 -3.88 6.17 -17.53
N GLU A 125 -4.79 7.14 -17.53
CA GLU A 125 -4.70 8.33 -18.40
C GLU A 125 -3.43 9.15 -18.14
N LYS A 126 -3.06 9.36 -16.87
CA LYS A 126 -1.81 10.05 -16.51
C LYS A 126 -0.58 9.31 -17.00
N LEU A 127 -0.54 8.00 -16.86
CA LEU A 127 0.55 7.15 -17.37
C LEU A 127 0.66 7.27 -18.90
N GLN A 128 -0.46 7.20 -19.61
CA GLN A 128 -0.50 7.33 -21.08
C GLN A 128 -0.04 8.71 -21.56
N GLN A 129 -0.39 9.80 -20.85
CA GLN A 129 0.11 11.15 -21.13
C GLN A 129 1.63 11.25 -21.05
N HIS A 130 2.27 10.37 -20.26
CA HIS A 130 3.73 10.27 -20.15
C HIS A 130 4.34 9.16 -21.02
N GLY A 131 3.58 8.66 -22.01
CA GLY A 131 4.05 7.67 -22.98
C GLY A 131 4.14 6.24 -22.45
N ILE A 132 3.55 5.95 -21.28
CA ILE A 132 3.51 4.59 -20.74
C ILE A 132 2.32 3.84 -21.33
N GLU A 133 2.59 2.69 -21.89
CA GLU A 133 1.55 1.76 -22.35
C GLU A 133 0.97 1.01 -21.13
N VAL A 134 -0.35 1.01 -20.98
CA VAL A 134 -1.05 0.29 -19.91
C VAL A 134 -1.92 -0.79 -20.54
N VAL A 135 -1.62 -2.05 -20.23
CA VAL A 135 -2.32 -3.24 -20.73
C VAL A 135 -3.04 -3.91 -19.55
N ASN A 136 -4.34 -3.71 -19.47
CA ASN A 136 -5.19 -4.30 -18.43
C ASN A 136 -5.76 -5.64 -18.86
N ASN A 137 -6.38 -6.39 -17.92
CA ASN A 137 -7.00 -7.71 -18.11
C ASN A 137 -6.03 -8.75 -18.69
N THR A 138 -4.73 -8.59 -18.48
CA THR A 138 -3.69 -9.45 -19.07
C THR A 138 -2.82 -10.09 -17.99
N SER A 139 -2.71 -11.41 -18.01
CA SER A 139 -1.87 -12.19 -17.11
C SER A 139 -0.62 -12.66 -17.84
N ILE A 140 0.55 -12.31 -17.32
CA ILE A 140 1.81 -12.81 -17.88
C ILE A 140 2.00 -14.28 -17.48
N GLN A 141 2.43 -15.09 -18.46
CA GLN A 141 2.59 -16.54 -18.31
C GLN A 141 4.05 -16.98 -18.50
N ASN A 142 4.78 -16.31 -19.38
CA ASN A 142 6.13 -16.72 -19.74
C ASN A 142 7.04 -15.53 -20.05
N ILE A 143 8.31 -15.65 -19.68
CA ILE A 143 9.40 -14.72 -20.00
C ILE A 143 10.57 -15.55 -20.50
N GLU A 144 10.95 -15.34 -21.76
CA GLU A 144 12.04 -16.06 -22.41
C GLU A 144 13.14 -15.12 -22.84
N GLN A 145 14.37 -15.57 -22.74
CA GLN A 145 15.50 -14.84 -23.31
C GLN A 145 15.66 -15.14 -24.80
N GLN A 146 15.69 -14.08 -25.61
CA GLN A 146 16.00 -14.17 -27.04
C GLN A 146 17.16 -13.23 -27.36
N GLY A 147 18.36 -13.80 -27.55
CA GLY A 147 19.57 -13.02 -27.72
C GLY A 147 19.89 -12.18 -26.47
N THR A 148 19.93 -10.86 -26.61
CA THR A 148 20.18 -9.91 -25.54
C THR A 148 18.90 -9.37 -24.87
N GLN A 149 17.74 -9.66 -25.46
CA GLN A 149 16.44 -9.17 -24.99
C GLN A 149 15.59 -10.27 -24.36
N LEU A 150 14.52 -9.85 -23.71
CA LEU A 150 13.51 -10.70 -23.13
C LEU A 150 12.23 -10.62 -23.96
N VAL A 151 11.54 -11.73 -24.11
CA VAL A 151 10.21 -11.81 -24.71
C VAL A 151 9.23 -12.18 -23.62
N VAL A 152 8.28 -11.29 -23.36
CA VAL A 152 7.22 -11.46 -22.37
C VAL A 152 5.94 -11.84 -23.09
N SER A 153 5.31 -12.95 -22.71
CA SER A 153 4.05 -13.41 -23.28
C SER A 153 3.02 -13.70 -22.18
N GLY A 154 1.77 -13.51 -22.52
CA GLY A 154 0.65 -13.62 -21.59
C GLY A 154 -0.65 -14.01 -22.24
N SER A 155 -1.77 -13.86 -21.49
CA SER A 155 -3.11 -14.10 -21.99
C SER A 155 -3.47 -13.17 -23.15
N ASP A 156 -4.53 -13.52 -23.88
CA ASP A 156 -5.11 -12.73 -24.97
C ASP A 156 -4.12 -12.34 -26.08
N GLY A 157 -3.09 -13.19 -26.29
CA GLY A 157 -2.07 -12.97 -27.31
C GLY A 157 -1.05 -11.87 -26.99
N PHE A 158 -0.98 -11.42 -25.74
CA PHE A 158 0.03 -10.44 -25.34
C PHE A 158 1.43 -10.96 -25.63
N HIS A 159 2.22 -10.16 -26.33
CA HIS A 159 3.60 -10.45 -26.70
C HIS A 159 4.41 -9.15 -26.77
N LYS A 160 5.48 -9.04 -26.00
CA LYS A 160 6.33 -7.84 -25.93
C LYS A 160 7.78 -8.18 -25.78
N THR A 161 8.63 -7.59 -26.65
CA THR A 161 10.08 -7.65 -26.50
C THR A 161 10.53 -6.49 -25.63
N THR A 162 11.46 -6.74 -24.69
CA THR A 162 11.93 -5.77 -23.71
C THR A 162 13.36 -6.06 -23.28
N ASP A 163 14.03 -5.09 -22.66
CA ASP A 163 15.40 -5.26 -22.15
C ASP A 163 15.39 -5.65 -20.66
N MET A 164 14.32 -5.35 -19.92
CA MET A 164 14.12 -5.79 -18.54
C MET A 164 12.67 -6.00 -18.19
N VAL A 165 12.43 -6.84 -17.19
CA VAL A 165 11.12 -7.07 -16.61
C VAL A 165 11.15 -6.84 -15.10
N LEU A 166 10.23 -6.06 -14.58
CA LEU A 166 10.02 -5.85 -13.16
C LEU A 166 8.70 -6.48 -12.74
N VAL A 167 8.75 -7.42 -11.79
CA VAL A 167 7.56 -8.11 -11.28
C VAL A 167 7.18 -7.53 -9.91
N ALA A 168 6.02 -6.86 -9.85
CA ALA A 168 5.52 -6.14 -8.68
C ALA A 168 4.06 -6.54 -8.37
N VAL A 169 3.80 -7.84 -8.24
CA VAL A 169 2.45 -8.41 -8.06
C VAL A 169 2.03 -8.56 -6.59
N GLY A 170 2.75 -7.93 -5.68
CA GLY A 170 2.47 -7.91 -4.26
C GLY A 170 3.47 -8.70 -3.42
N VAL A 171 3.16 -8.79 -2.13
CA VAL A 171 4.02 -9.41 -1.13
C VAL A 171 3.27 -10.46 -0.32
N LYS A 172 4.02 -11.40 0.25
CA LYS A 172 3.51 -12.39 1.21
C LYS A 172 4.34 -12.31 2.50
N PRO A 173 3.72 -12.58 3.67
CA PRO A 173 4.44 -12.54 4.94
C PRO A 173 5.55 -13.60 4.98
N LEU A 174 6.69 -13.26 5.58
CA LEU A 174 7.80 -14.18 5.79
C LEU A 174 7.66 -14.81 7.19
N THR A 175 7.08 -16.02 7.25
CA THR A 175 6.64 -16.64 8.52
C THR A 175 7.26 -18.00 8.80
N ASP A 176 8.19 -18.50 7.99
CA ASP A 176 8.81 -19.82 8.16
C ASP A 176 9.47 -19.98 9.55
N LEU A 177 10.19 -18.93 10.00
CA LEU A 177 10.79 -18.90 11.34
C LEU A 177 9.72 -18.97 12.44
N ALA A 178 8.64 -18.21 12.28
CA ALA A 178 7.54 -18.17 13.24
C ALA A 178 6.82 -19.53 13.33
N MET A 179 6.56 -20.16 12.19
CA MET A 179 5.94 -21.48 12.14
C MET A 179 6.84 -22.55 12.80
N SER A 180 8.16 -22.48 12.60
CA SER A 180 9.09 -23.40 13.27
C SER A 180 9.10 -23.27 14.80
N ALA A 181 8.70 -22.09 15.32
CA ALA A 181 8.51 -21.81 16.75
C ALA A 181 7.12 -22.16 17.27
N GLY A 182 6.24 -22.71 16.45
CA GLY A 182 4.86 -23.05 16.82
C GLY A 182 3.91 -21.85 16.88
N LEU A 183 4.25 -20.73 16.24
CA LEU A 183 3.36 -19.61 16.13
C LEU A 183 2.23 -19.92 15.13
N LYS A 184 1.00 -19.52 15.49
CA LYS A 184 -0.17 -19.66 14.63
C LYS A 184 -0.16 -18.62 13.52
N THR A 185 -0.52 -19.05 12.34
CA THR A 185 -0.74 -18.17 11.19
C THR A 185 -2.21 -18.24 10.75
N GLY A 186 -2.67 -17.18 10.08
CA GLY A 186 -4.05 -17.07 9.59
C GLY A 186 -4.10 -16.50 8.18
N LEU A 187 -4.70 -15.34 8.00
CA LEU A 187 -4.92 -14.71 6.71
C LEU A 187 -3.63 -14.60 5.88
N ARG A 188 -3.63 -15.19 4.67
CA ARG A 188 -2.48 -15.23 3.75
C ARG A 188 -1.18 -15.80 4.36
N GLY A 189 -1.27 -16.56 5.46
CA GLY A 189 -0.12 -17.09 6.16
C GLY A 189 0.54 -16.09 7.14
N ALA A 190 -0.07 -14.94 7.43
CA ALA A 190 0.44 -13.97 8.39
C ALA A 190 0.31 -14.48 9.84
N ILE A 191 1.25 -14.09 10.70
CA ILE A 191 1.26 -14.48 12.12
C ILE A 191 0.04 -13.86 12.82
N GLN A 192 -0.69 -14.66 13.57
CA GLN A 192 -1.78 -14.20 14.42
C GLN A 192 -1.25 -13.52 15.68
N VAL A 193 -1.73 -12.31 15.95
CA VAL A 193 -1.43 -11.54 17.16
C VAL A 193 -2.70 -10.92 17.73
N ASN A 194 -2.69 -10.62 19.03
CA ASN A 194 -3.71 -9.76 19.63
C ASN A 194 -3.34 -8.27 19.46
N LYS A 195 -4.19 -7.37 19.96
CA LYS A 195 -3.91 -5.91 19.89
C LYS A 195 -2.68 -5.46 20.67
N LYS A 196 -2.14 -6.29 21.56
CA LYS A 196 -0.90 -6.05 22.29
C LYS A 196 0.33 -6.59 21.57
N MET A 197 0.17 -7.07 20.33
CA MET A 197 1.21 -7.71 19.51
C MET A 197 1.73 -9.04 20.11
N GLU A 198 0.98 -9.65 21.02
CA GLU A 198 1.29 -10.95 21.60
C GLU A 198 0.83 -12.06 20.65
N THR A 199 1.67 -13.07 20.46
CA THR A 199 1.35 -14.28 19.70
C THR A 199 0.68 -15.34 20.60
N ASN A 200 0.32 -16.50 20.02
CA ASN A 200 -0.17 -17.64 20.80
C ASN A 200 0.90 -18.26 21.71
N VAL A 201 2.19 -17.93 21.55
CA VAL A 201 3.29 -18.43 22.37
C VAL A 201 3.72 -17.37 23.36
N SER A 202 3.66 -17.70 24.65
CA SER A 202 4.04 -16.76 25.72
C SER A 202 5.46 -16.24 25.54
N ASN A 203 5.64 -14.93 25.80
CA ASN A 203 6.91 -14.21 25.65
C ASN A 203 7.39 -14.00 24.20
N ILE A 204 6.56 -14.31 23.20
CA ILE A 204 6.85 -14.02 21.80
C ILE A 204 5.81 -13.04 21.28
N TYR A 205 6.31 -11.91 20.77
CA TYR A 205 5.56 -10.85 20.11
C TYR A 205 5.86 -10.86 18.62
N ALA A 206 4.97 -10.30 17.80
CA ALA A 206 5.25 -10.11 16.38
C ALA A 206 4.68 -8.77 15.90
N ALA A 207 5.33 -8.16 14.89
CA ALA A 207 4.94 -6.85 14.36
C ALA A 207 5.37 -6.66 12.91
N GLY A 208 4.67 -5.80 12.20
CA GLY A 208 4.97 -5.41 10.81
C GLY A 208 4.34 -6.31 9.77
N ASP A 209 4.92 -6.35 8.58
CA ASP A 209 4.32 -6.99 7.41
C ASP A 209 4.22 -8.52 7.49
N CYS A 210 4.75 -9.13 8.55
CA CYS A 210 4.62 -10.57 8.81
C CYS A 210 3.35 -10.94 9.60
N ILE A 211 2.56 -9.99 10.10
CA ILE A 211 1.41 -10.25 10.98
C ILE A 211 0.06 -9.89 10.35
N GLU A 212 -1.00 -10.43 10.91
CA GLU A 212 -2.36 -9.89 10.72
C GLU A 212 -2.50 -8.54 11.43
N THR A 213 -3.29 -7.65 10.83
CA THR A 213 -3.45 -6.28 11.30
C THR A 213 -4.92 -6.02 11.65
N TRP A 214 -5.19 -5.51 12.85
CA TRP A 214 -6.53 -5.09 13.25
C TRP A 214 -7.00 -3.89 12.44
N HIS A 215 -8.12 -4.02 11.71
CA HIS A 215 -8.75 -2.93 10.98
C HIS A 215 -9.85 -2.30 11.81
N ARG A 216 -9.72 -0.99 12.08
CA ARG A 216 -10.55 -0.27 13.04
C ARG A 216 -12.02 -0.19 12.64
N LEU A 217 -12.31 0.02 11.36
CA LEU A 217 -13.69 0.16 10.86
C LEU A 217 -14.37 -1.19 10.60
N LEU A 218 -13.63 -2.16 10.09
CA LEU A 218 -14.14 -3.52 9.86
C LEU A 218 -14.32 -4.29 11.16
N ASN A 219 -13.60 -3.87 12.21
CA ASN A 219 -13.59 -4.53 13.50
C ASN A 219 -13.16 -6.01 13.41
N GLU A 220 -12.18 -6.27 12.54
CA GLU A 220 -11.62 -7.59 12.27
C GLU A 220 -10.12 -7.51 11.94
N TYR A 221 -9.44 -8.66 11.93
CA TYR A 221 -8.07 -8.76 11.45
C TYR A 221 -8.04 -8.92 9.94
N ILE A 222 -7.13 -8.19 9.29
CA ILE A 222 -6.86 -8.26 7.85
C ILE A 222 -5.36 -8.42 7.61
N TYR A 223 -4.96 -8.73 6.39
CA TYR A 223 -3.56 -8.63 5.98
C TYR A 223 -3.35 -7.36 5.17
N LEU A 224 -2.62 -6.39 5.75
CA LEU A 224 -2.35 -5.09 5.14
C LEU A 224 -0.91 -4.64 5.45
N PRO A 225 0.06 -5.02 4.62
CA PRO A 225 1.47 -4.67 4.79
C PRO A 225 1.70 -3.20 4.42
N LEU A 226 1.82 -2.33 5.44
CA LEU A 226 2.06 -0.89 5.30
C LEU A 226 3.09 -0.43 6.32
N GLY A 227 4.11 0.30 5.86
CA GLY A 227 5.19 0.80 6.70
C GLY A 227 4.71 1.65 7.88
N THR A 228 3.70 2.52 7.68
CA THR A 228 3.09 3.33 8.76
C THR A 228 2.44 2.47 9.85
N THR A 229 1.84 1.35 9.48
CA THR A 229 1.26 0.36 10.40
C THR A 229 2.36 -0.42 11.12
N ALA A 230 3.36 -0.90 10.37
CA ALA A 230 4.50 -1.64 10.90
C ALA A 230 5.26 -0.85 11.99
N HIS A 231 5.47 0.46 11.78
CA HIS A 231 6.08 1.35 12.78
C HIS A 231 5.31 1.39 14.11
N LYS A 232 3.99 1.54 14.05
CA LYS A 232 3.14 1.59 15.25
C LYS A 232 3.13 0.25 15.97
N GLN A 233 3.00 -0.85 15.23
CA GLN A 233 3.02 -2.21 15.76
C GLN A 233 4.37 -2.56 16.39
N GLY A 234 5.48 -2.24 15.72
CA GLY A 234 6.84 -2.46 16.26
C GLY A 234 7.08 -1.74 17.57
N ARG A 235 6.61 -0.47 17.70
CA ARG A 235 6.68 0.28 18.93
C ARG A 235 5.89 -0.40 20.06
N ILE A 236 4.68 -0.87 19.78
CA ILE A 236 3.82 -1.55 20.77
C ILE A 236 4.43 -2.88 21.19
N ALA A 237 4.92 -3.69 20.24
CA ALA A 237 5.58 -4.95 20.52
C ALA A 237 6.82 -4.75 21.41
N GLY A 238 7.64 -3.75 21.09
CA GLY A 238 8.84 -3.42 21.89
C GLY A 238 8.50 -2.95 23.30
N GLU A 239 7.51 -2.05 23.45
CA GLU A 239 7.04 -1.55 24.75
C GLU A 239 6.48 -2.69 25.62
N ASN A 240 5.65 -3.56 25.04
CA ASN A 240 5.05 -4.68 25.76
C ASN A 240 6.06 -5.79 26.11
N ALA A 241 7.06 -5.99 25.26
CA ALA A 241 8.13 -6.95 25.54
C ALA A 241 8.94 -6.59 26.79
N VAL A 242 9.02 -5.30 27.17
CA VAL A 242 9.73 -4.85 28.37
C VAL A 242 8.78 -4.54 29.53
N GLY A 243 7.56 -5.04 29.51
CA GLY A 243 6.61 -4.95 30.62
C GLY A 243 5.53 -3.86 30.48
N GLY A 244 5.43 -3.21 29.30
CA GLY A 244 4.33 -2.32 28.98
C GLY A 244 2.99 -3.06 28.79
N ASN A 245 1.91 -2.27 28.63
CA ASN A 245 0.54 -2.81 28.42
C ASN A 245 -0.23 -1.97 27.41
N ARG A 246 0.36 -1.76 26.23
CA ARG A 246 -0.21 -0.91 25.19
C ARG A 246 -0.97 -1.73 24.16
N GLU A 247 -2.06 -1.18 23.65
CA GLU A 247 -2.85 -1.78 22.58
C GLU A 247 -2.74 -0.98 21.29
N PHE A 248 -2.74 -1.70 20.17
CA PHE A 248 -2.83 -1.13 18.85
C PHE A 248 -4.24 -0.63 18.57
N ALA A 249 -4.36 0.65 18.27
CA ALA A 249 -5.66 1.29 18.02
C ALA A 249 -6.33 0.84 16.70
N GLY A 250 -5.62 0.09 15.87
CA GLY A 250 -6.07 -0.36 14.56
C GLY A 250 -5.59 0.54 13.42
N THR A 251 -5.67 0.00 12.21
CA THR A 251 -5.41 0.72 10.96
C THR A 251 -6.73 1.20 10.34
N LEU A 252 -6.65 2.25 9.52
CA LEU A 252 -7.71 2.72 8.63
C LEU A 252 -7.39 2.44 7.16
N GLY A 253 -6.23 1.80 6.89
CA GLY A 253 -5.77 1.56 5.53
C GLY A 253 -5.38 2.83 4.78
N THR A 254 -4.97 3.89 5.48
CA THR A 254 -4.61 5.17 4.87
C THR A 254 -3.36 5.04 4.01
N GLN A 255 -3.44 5.48 2.76
CA GLN A 255 -2.40 5.33 1.75
C GLN A 255 -2.39 6.55 0.84
N VAL A 256 -1.22 6.87 0.30
CA VAL A 256 -1.01 7.85 -0.76
C VAL A 256 0.08 7.38 -1.70
N VAL A 257 -0.09 7.62 -2.99
CA VAL A 257 0.92 7.37 -4.03
C VAL A 257 1.06 8.61 -4.89
N LYS A 258 2.28 8.86 -5.36
CA LYS A 258 2.58 9.90 -6.35
C LYS A 258 3.04 9.24 -7.65
N ILE A 259 2.43 9.65 -8.76
CA ILE A 259 2.72 9.17 -10.12
C ILE A 259 2.87 10.42 -10.99
N PHE A 260 4.07 10.78 -11.36
CA PHE A 260 4.41 12.05 -12.01
C PHE A 260 3.93 13.24 -11.16
N ASP A 261 3.00 14.02 -11.69
CA ASP A 261 2.37 15.16 -11.01
C ASP A 261 1.04 14.81 -10.33
N LEU A 262 0.51 13.61 -10.52
CA LEU A 262 -0.71 13.12 -9.90
C LEU A 262 -0.40 12.48 -8.54
N ALA A 263 -1.12 12.89 -7.49
CA ALA A 263 -1.20 12.17 -6.22
C ALA A 263 -2.58 11.55 -6.07
N VAL A 264 -2.63 10.30 -5.60
CA VAL A 264 -3.88 9.59 -5.30
C VAL A 264 -3.78 9.02 -3.90
N ALA A 265 -4.79 9.28 -3.09
CA ALA A 265 -4.84 8.88 -1.69
C ALA A 265 -6.17 8.23 -1.33
N ARG A 266 -6.15 7.35 -0.33
CA ARG A 266 -7.37 6.80 0.27
C ARG A 266 -7.23 6.63 1.78
N THR A 267 -8.37 6.60 2.48
CA THR A 267 -8.49 6.20 3.88
C THR A 267 -9.87 5.58 4.14
N GLY A 268 -9.96 4.66 5.08
CA GLY A 268 -11.21 3.95 5.38
C GLY A 268 -11.65 2.98 4.28
N LEU A 269 -12.94 2.85 4.11
CA LEU A 269 -13.59 1.85 3.26
C LEU A 269 -14.09 2.46 1.95
N ARG A 270 -13.96 1.73 0.86
CA ARG A 270 -14.70 1.98 -0.38
C ARG A 270 -16.12 1.42 -0.25
N ASP A 271 -17.00 1.76 -1.20
CA ASP A 271 -18.39 1.29 -1.22
C ASP A 271 -18.52 -0.22 -1.04
N ILE A 272 -17.77 -0.98 -1.83
CA ILE A 272 -17.80 -2.45 -1.78
C ILE A 272 -17.34 -2.97 -0.42
N GLU A 273 -16.24 -2.44 0.11
CA GLU A 273 -15.70 -2.84 1.41
C GLU A 273 -16.67 -2.48 2.56
N ALA A 274 -17.36 -1.34 2.46
CA ALA A 274 -18.34 -0.91 3.42
C ALA A 274 -19.64 -1.73 3.34
N THR A 275 -20.07 -2.10 2.13
CA THR A 275 -21.22 -2.99 1.91
C THR A 275 -20.96 -4.37 2.49
N ASP A 276 -19.79 -4.95 2.20
CA ASP A 276 -19.38 -6.26 2.73
C ASP A 276 -19.31 -6.25 4.27
N ALA A 277 -19.00 -5.08 4.86
CA ALA A 277 -19.01 -4.88 6.32
C ALA A 277 -20.41 -4.59 6.90
N GLY A 278 -21.48 -4.67 6.10
CA GLY A 278 -22.87 -4.52 6.55
C GLY A 278 -23.34 -3.09 6.73
N ASN A 279 -22.63 -2.10 6.18
CA ASN A 279 -23.07 -0.69 6.16
C ASN A 279 -23.97 -0.42 4.95
N SER A 280 -24.60 0.75 4.94
CA SER A 280 -25.39 1.28 3.81
C SER A 280 -24.65 2.45 3.13
N PRO A 281 -23.52 2.17 2.42
CA PRO A 281 -22.66 3.22 1.92
C PRO A 281 -23.30 3.96 0.76
N VAL A 282 -23.07 5.26 0.73
CA VAL A 282 -23.26 6.11 -0.45
C VAL A 282 -21.99 6.91 -0.64
N THR A 283 -21.43 6.85 -1.86
CA THR A 283 -20.27 7.66 -2.23
C THR A 283 -20.69 8.82 -3.12
N VAL A 284 -20.29 10.01 -2.73
CA VAL A 284 -20.46 11.24 -3.53
C VAL A 284 -19.09 11.68 -4.01
N GLU A 285 -18.97 11.88 -5.32
CA GLU A 285 -17.80 12.47 -5.95
C GLU A 285 -17.99 13.97 -6.12
N PHE A 286 -16.98 14.72 -5.73
CA PHE A 286 -16.96 16.17 -5.82
C PHE A 286 -15.64 16.64 -6.42
N GLU A 287 -15.70 17.52 -7.42
CA GLU A 287 -14.54 18.13 -8.05
C GLU A 287 -14.55 19.64 -7.83
N THR A 288 -13.41 20.17 -7.42
CA THR A 288 -13.21 21.60 -7.20
C THR A 288 -11.76 21.97 -7.50
N TRP A 289 -11.38 23.21 -7.18
CA TRP A 289 -10.00 23.66 -7.21
C TRP A 289 -9.34 23.45 -5.84
N ASP A 290 -8.07 23.10 -5.83
CA ASP A 290 -7.30 22.89 -4.60
C ASP A 290 -7.12 24.18 -3.79
N HIS A 291 -7.08 25.33 -4.46
CA HIS A 291 -7.08 26.67 -3.86
C HIS A 291 -7.81 27.67 -4.78
N LYS A 292 -7.78 28.96 -4.45
CA LYS A 292 -8.51 29.97 -5.20
C LYS A 292 -7.99 30.12 -6.62
N VAL A 293 -8.88 29.93 -7.60
CA VAL A 293 -8.58 29.87 -9.04
C VAL A 293 -7.91 31.13 -9.60
N TYR A 294 -8.08 32.29 -8.94
CA TYR A 294 -7.41 33.52 -9.33
C TYR A 294 -5.94 33.63 -8.88
N TYR A 295 -5.48 32.64 -8.08
CA TYR A 295 -4.05 32.47 -7.78
C TYR A 295 -3.41 31.53 -8.80
N PRO A 296 -2.14 31.83 -9.22
CA PRO A 296 -1.42 30.99 -10.15
C PRO A 296 -1.22 29.56 -9.62
N GLY A 297 -1.34 28.57 -10.51
CA GLY A 297 -1.07 27.18 -10.20
C GLY A 297 -2.24 26.43 -9.56
N ALA A 298 -3.45 27.01 -9.56
CA ALA A 298 -4.63 26.29 -9.09
C ALA A 298 -4.93 25.09 -10.01
N GLU A 299 -5.07 23.92 -9.40
CA GLU A 299 -5.33 22.66 -10.07
C GLU A 299 -6.62 22.00 -9.57
N LYS A 300 -7.20 21.16 -10.39
CA LYS A 300 -8.39 20.41 -10.00
C LYS A 300 -8.05 19.32 -9.00
N ILE A 301 -8.91 19.22 -7.98
CA ILE A 301 -8.87 18.14 -7.00
C ILE A 301 -10.22 17.42 -7.00
N ARG A 302 -10.17 16.10 -7.06
CA ARG A 302 -11.34 15.23 -7.03
C ARG A 302 -11.36 14.47 -5.71
N ILE A 303 -12.48 14.55 -5.00
CA ILE A 303 -12.67 13.92 -3.69
C ILE A 303 -13.92 13.05 -3.77
N ARG A 304 -13.79 11.82 -3.31
CA ARG A 304 -14.89 10.87 -3.14
C ARG A 304 -15.08 10.65 -1.64
N VAL A 305 -16.26 10.97 -1.13
CA VAL A 305 -16.63 10.77 0.27
C VAL A 305 -17.63 9.62 0.34
N THR A 306 -17.30 8.59 1.08
CA THR A 306 -18.18 7.45 1.37
C THR A 306 -18.72 7.60 2.78
N GLY A 307 -20.03 7.75 2.93
CA GLY A 307 -20.72 7.85 4.20
C GLY A 307 -21.84 6.81 4.28
N ASP A 308 -22.22 6.44 5.49
CA ASP A 308 -23.36 5.57 5.75
C ASP A 308 -24.66 6.37 5.69
N SER A 309 -25.56 6.03 4.76
CA SER A 309 -26.79 6.78 4.51
C SER A 309 -27.81 6.71 5.66
N GLN A 310 -27.70 5.72 6.54
CA GLN A 310 -28.61 5.55 7.68
C GLN A 310 -28.14 6.30 8.91
N THR A 311 -26.82 6.30 9.17
CA THR A 311 -26.26 6.86 10.40
C THR A 311 -25.56 8.21 10.19
N GLY A 312 -25.25 8.55 8.94
CA GLY A 312 -24.42 9.71 8.57
C GLY A 312 -22.93 9.56 8.89
N LYS A 313 -22.48 8.41 9.41
CA LYS A 313 -21.07 8.18 9.75
C LYS A 313 -20.19 8.20 8.51
N LEU A 314 -19.02 8.84 8.62
CA LEU A 314 -17.97 8.70 7.63
C LEU A 314 -17.47 7.25 7.60
N LEU A 315 -17.39 6.65 6.42
CA LEU A 315 -16.86 5.30 6.21
C LEU A 315 -15.51 5.32 5.49
N GLY A 316 -15.30 6.30 4.60
CA GLY A 316 -14.04 6.42 3.87
C GLY A 316 -13.97 7.64 2.98
N ALA A 317 -12.80 7.89 2.46
CA ALA A 317 -12.57 8.92 1.46
C ALA A 317 -11.43 8.54 0.50
N GLN A 318 -11.49 9.07 -0.72
CA GLN A 318 -10.42 8.96 -1.71
C GLN A 318 -10.23 10.33 -2.36
N ILE A 319 -8.98 10.69 -2.65
CA ILE A 319 -8.63 11.98 -3.23
C ILE A 319 -7.65 11.75 -4.38
N ALA A 320 -7.87 12.46 -5.49
CA ALA A 320 -6.92 12.53 -6.60
C ALA A 320 -6.75 13.99 -7.02
N GLY A 321 -5.52 14.41 -7.30
CA GLY A 321 -5.19 15.76 -7.71
C GLY A 321 -3.70 15.95 -7.94
N HIS A 322 -3.29 17.15 -8.31
CA HIS A 322 -1.88 17.47 -8.42
C HIS A 322 -1.16 17.27 -7.07
N TYR A 323 0.07 16.73 -7.07
CA TYR A 323 0.77 16.38 -5.83
C TYR A 323 1.03 17.60 -4.91
N GLN A 324 1.12 18.82 -5.47
CA GLN A 324 1.23 20.06 -4.72
C GLN A 324 -0.13 20.58 -4.20
N GLY A 325 -1.24 19.98 -4.62
CA GLY A 325 -2.60 20.32 -4.16
C GLY A 325 -2.96 19.72 -2.78
N GLU A 326 -1.96 19.42 -1.95
CA GLU A 326 -2.12 18.96 -0.56
C GLU A 326 -2.95 17.68 -0.41
N VAL A 327 -2.99 16.82 -1.45
CA VAL A 327 -3.74 15.55 -1.44
C VAL A 327 -3.42 14.70 -0.22
N ALA A 328 -2.12 14.58 0.13
CA ALA A 328 -1.66 13.79 1.27
C ALA A 328 -2.11 14.36 2.62
N LYS A 329 -2.21 15.69 2.75
CA LYS A 329 -2.64 16.31 4.01
C LYS A 329 -4.16 16.38 4.12
N ARG A 330 -4.87 16.52 2.99
CA ARG A 330 -6.32 16.46 2.97
C ARG A 330 -6.88 15.07 3.27
N ILE A 331 -6.24 14.00 2.79
CA ILE A 331 -6.65 12.65 3.19
C ILE A 331 -6.41 12.38 4.68
N ASP A 332 -5.39 13.00 5.29
CA ASP A 332 -5.11 12.89 6.72
C ASP A 332 -6.24 13.51 7.57
N ILE A 333 -6.96 14.54 7.07
CA ILE A 333 -8.14 15.11 7.74
C ILE A 333 -9.25 14.06 7.81
N PHE A 334 -9.55 13.38 6.70
CA PHE A 334 -10.52 12.28 6.69
C PHE A 334 -10.07 11.11 7.56
N ALA A 335 -8.77 10.79 7.58
CA ALA A 335 -8.26 9.75 8.46
C ALA A 335 -8.44 10.10 9.95
N CYS A 336 -8.24 11.36 10.32
CA CYS A 336 -8.51 11.86 11.66
C CYS A 336 -10.00 11.77 12.00
N ALA A 337 -10.88 12.21 11.09
CA ALA A 337 -12.33 12.11 11.24
C ALA A 337 -12.80 10.67 11.44
N LEU A 338 -12.30 9.73 10.63
CA LEU A 338 -12.56 8.29 10.76
C LEU A 338 -12.06 7.73 12.09
N PHE A 339 -10.86 8.15 12.51
CA PHE A 339 -10.27 7.70 13.78
C PHE A 339 -11.15 8.07 14.97
N HIS A 340 -11.80 9.23 14.93
CA HIS A 340 -12.70 9.74 15.96
C HIS A 340 -14.18 9.36 15.74
N GLY A 341 -14.52 8.64 14.65
CA GLY A 341 -15.86 8.18 14.38
C GLY A 341 -16.84 9.30 14.04
N MET A 342 -16.35 10.36 13.41
CA MET A 342 -17.15 11.52 13.01
C MET A 342 -18.19 11.15 11.94
N LYS A 343 -19.27 11.92 11.90
CA LYS A 343 -20.21 11.92 10.78
C LYS A 343 -19.68 12.79 9.65
N VAL A 344 -20.19 12.56 8.45
CA VAL A 344 -19.85 13.40 7.29
C VAL A 344 -20.26 14.86 7.52
N GLU A 345 -21.41 15.08 8.19
CA GLU A 345 -21.89 16.40 8.56
C GLU A 345 -20.90 17.18 9.45
N ASP A 346 -20.26 16.49 10.41
CA ASP A 346 -19.31 17.12 11.33
C ASP A 346 -18.06 17.65 10.61
N ILE A 347 -17.69 17.06 9.47
CA ILE A 347 -16.53 17.47 8.68
C ILE A 347 -16.74 18.86 8.06
N SER A 348 -17.98 19.18 7.68
CA SER A 348 -18.30 20.50 7.12
C SER A 348 -18.13 21.64 8.11
N GLU A 349 -18.19 21.34 9.42
CA GLU A 349 -18.07 22.32 10.51
C GLU A 349 -16.65 22.47 11.06
N LEU A 350 -15.67 21.73 10.50
CA LEU A 350 -14.29 21.83 10.97
C LEU A 350 -13.73 23.24 10.73
N ASP A 351 -13.03 23.79 11.73
CA ASP A 351 -12.28 25.03 11.61
C ASP A 351 -10.92 24.77 10.93
N LEU A 352 -10.94 24.79 9.58
CA LEU A 352 -9.75 24.57 8.77
C LEU A 352 -9.09 25.88 8.36
N SER A 353 -7.76 25.88 8.29
CA SER A 353 -6.99 27.08 7.92
C SER A 353 -7.22 27.48 6.47
N TYR A 354 -7.25 28.79 6.23
CA TYR A 354 -7.44 29.36 4.90
C TYR A 354 -6.50 30.53 4.62
N THR A 355 -5.95 30.52 3.43
CA THR A 355 -5.42 31.69 2.73
C THR A 355 -5.57 31.44 1.23
N PRO A 356 -5.84 32.49 0.38
CA PRO A 356 -6.17 32.28 -1.03
C PRO A 356 -5.21 31.39 -1.83
N PRO A 357 -3.87 31.47 -1.67
CA PRO A 357 -2.93 30.62 -2.43
C PRO A 357 -2.84 29.18 -1.96
N LEU A 358 -3.43 28.78 -0.82
CA LEU A 358 -3.30 27.44 -0.25
C LEU A 358 -4.62 26.69 -0.14
N SER A 359 -5.76 27.37 -0.07
CA SER A 359 -7.07 26.73 0.06
C SER A 359 -8.21 27.68 -0.39
N SER A 360 -9.42 27.39 0.06
CA SER A 360 -10.64 28.18 -0.06
C SER A 360 -11.24 28.39 1.33
N PRO A 361 -12.06 29.44 1.60
CA PRO A 361 -12.77 29.60 2.88
C PRO A 361 -13.54 28.35 3.32
N TRP A 362 -14.06 27.61 2.35
CA TRP A 362 -14.48 26.22 2.50
C TRP A 362 -13.43 25.35 1.82
N ASP A 363 -12.61 24.64 2.61
CA ASP A 363 -11.60 23.73 2.05
C ASP A 363 -12.29 22.64 1.18
N PRO A 364 -11.65 22.12 0.13
CA PRO A 364 -12.16 21.00 -0.64
C PRO A 364 -12.70 19.81 0.20
N VAL A 365 -12.11 19.54 1.35
CA VAL A 365 -12.58 18.52 2.32
C VAL A 365 -13.99 18.86 2.81
N GLN A 366 -14.20 20.11 3.25
CA GLN A 366 -15.51 20.59 3.73
C GLN A 366 -16.54 20.61 2.61
N MET A 367 -16.17 21.16 1.43
CA MET A 367 -17.08 21.21 0.28
C MET A 367 -17.55 19.83 -0.17
N SER A 368 -16.66 18.84 -0.15
CA SER A 368 -17.02 17.47 -0.49
C SER A 368 -17.97 16.83 0.54
N ALA A 369 -17.77 17.12 1.83
CA ALA A 369 -18.68 16.71 2.89
C ALA A 369 -20.07 17.39 2.76
N GLN A 370 -20.12 18.69 2.47
CA GLN A 370 -21.37 19.42 2.20
C GLN A 370 -22.11 18.84 0.99
N ALA A 371 -21.38 18.51 -0.09
CA ALA A 371 -21.97 17.85 -1.27
C ALA A 371 -22.64 16.52 -0.90
N TRP A 372 -21.97 15.71 -0.08
CA TRP A 372 -22.50 14.44 0.39
C TRP A 372 -23.76 14.64 1.24
N VAL A 373 -23.72 15.56 2.23
CA VAL A 373 -24.84 15.86 3.11
C VAL A 373 -26.05 16.35 2.32
N LYS A 374 -25.84 17.26 1.36
CA LYS A 374 -26.90 17.76 0.48
C LYS A 374 -27.54 16.66 -0.33
N GLN A 375 -26.72 15.80 -0.95
CA GLN A 375 -27.20 14.76 -1.85
C GLN A 375 -27.88 13.60 -1.09
N VAL A 376 -27.35 13.19 0.07
CA VAL A 376 -27.77 11.98 0.77
C VAL A 376 -28.78 12.26 1.88
N LEU A 377 -28.58 13.35 2.64
CA LEU A 377 -29.46 13.69 3.76
C LEU A 377 -30.51 14.77 3.40
N GLY A 378 -30.44 15.36 2.21
CA GLY A 378 -31.34 16.42 1.77
C GLY A 378 -31.24 17.71 2.59
N LYS A 379 -30.15 17.89 3.34
CA LYS A 379 -29.90 19.08 4.15
C LYS A 379 -29.08 20.12 3.34
N HIS A 380 -29.41 21.38 3.51
CA HIS A 380 -28.58 22.51 3.08
C HIS A 380 -27.77 22.99 4.28
N LEU A 381 -26.45 22.90 4.19
CA LEU A 381 -25.48 23.39 5.17
C LEU A 381 -24.94 24.75 4.76
#